data_1e4f6fe16ef6a34d42d27c4bcf0b9e32
#
_entry.id   1e4f6fe16ef6a34d42d27c4bcf0b9e32
#
_cell.length_a   1.000
_cell.length_b   1.000
_cell.length_c   1.000
_cell.angle_alpha   90.00
_cell.angle_beta   90.00
_cell.angle_gamma   90.00
#
_symmetry.space_group_name_H-M   'P 1'
#
loop_
_entity.id
_entity.type
_entity.pdbx_description
1 polymer ?
#
loop_
_entity_poly.entity_id
_entity_poly.type
_entity_poly.pdbx_seq_one_letter_code
_entity_poly.pdbx_strand_id
1 'polypeptide(L)'
;MGKASSPAGQPTLWRTCRVLANRQRLQMLAMLIRQPGRTVSSVARQMRLSLPATSQYLRALEARGLLTCRRVGLRVEYRPVAMTTEGGGGAIATALRMLVGRWRQQPPEVLFKLATAFTHPRRIEVYRALKNGADSFVRVQAATHISRRALARHLAKLQARGFVKNEGDVYAVTNHAHPFGRVLARLAVR
;
A
#
# COMPACT_ATOMS: atom_id res chain seq x y z
N MET A 1 15.63 27.28 -0.30
CA MET A 1 15.56 25.89 -0.80
C MET A 1 14.13 25.39 -0.60
N GLY A 2 13.36 25.32 -1.68
CA GLY A 2 11.93 25.13 -1.64
C GLY A 2 11.53 23.70 -1.24
N LYS A 3 10.65 23.59 -0.24
CA LYS A 3 9.85 22.38 -0.03
C LYS A 3 9.00 22.16 -1.27
N ALA A 4 9.27 21.12 -2.05
CA ALA A 4 8.36 20.67 -3.08
C ALA A 4 7.06 20.21 -2.41
N SER A 5 6.07 21.09 -2.41
CA SER A 5 4.70 20.78 -2.01
C SER A 5 4.16 19.74 -2.98
N SER A 6 3.98 18.51 -2.53
CA SER A 6 3.19 17.54 -3.30
C SER A 6 1.81 18.14 -3.57
N PRO A 7 1.33 18.15 -4.82
CA PRO A 7 0.03 18.72 -5.13
C PRO A 7 -1.06 18.05 -4.29
N ALA A 8 -1.86 18.89 -3.65
CA ALA A 8 -2.99 18.46 -2.85
C ALA A 8 -3.91 17.60 -3.72
N GLY A 9 -3.96 16.28 -3.45
CA GLY A 9 -4.87 15.35 -4.13
C GLY A 9 -4.26 14.05 -4.62
N GLN A 10 -2.95 13.94 -4.85
CA GLN A 10 -2.39 12.65 -5.28
C GLN A 10 -2.24 11.65 -4.11
N PRO A 11 -2.67 10.41 -4.29
CA PRO A 11 -2.56 9.37 -3.25
C PRO A 11 -1.09 9.07 -2.98
N THR A 12 -0.58 9.47 -1.82
CA THR A 12 0.80 9.13 -1.40
C THR A 12 0.89 7.66 -1.03
N LEU A 13 2.02 7.02 -1.32
CA LEU A 13 2.24 5.59 -1.05
C LEU A 13 1.88 5.21 0.39
N TRP A 14 2.34 5.97 1.39
CA TRP A 14 2.13 5.61 2.79
C TRP A 14 0.63 5.65 3.19
N ARG A 15 -0.14 6.61 2.64
CA ARG A 15 -1.59 6.70 2.88
C ARG A 15 -2.31 5.54 2.23
N THR A 16 -1.94 5.15 1.01
CA THR A 16 -2.50 3.98 0.32
C THR A 16 -2.15 2.68 1.06
N CYS A 17 -0.90 2.52 1.48
CA CYS A 17 -0.49 1.39 2.30
C CYS A 17 -1.23 1.31 3.64
N ARG A 18 -1.54 2.45 4.29
CA ARG A 18 -2.37 2.47 5.51
C ARG A 18 -3.80 1.99 5.26
N VAL A 19 -4.37 2.29 4.11
CA VAL A 19 -5.70 1.78 3.74
C VAL A 19 -5.64 0.28 3.50
N LEU A 20 -4.62 -0.22 2.81
CA LEU A 20 -4.43 -1.65 2.53
C LEU A 20 -3.98 -2.46 3.76
N ALA A 21 -3.36 -1.82 4.75
CA ALA A 21 -3.00 -2.44 6.03
C ALA A 21 -4.22 -2.63 6.95
N ASN A 22 -5.33 -3.09 6.39
CA ASN A 22 -6.54 -3.50 7.07
C ASN A 22 -7.12 -4.71 6.34
N ARG A 23 -7.29 -5.83 7.05
CA ARG A 23 -7.71 -7.10 6.45
C ARG A 23 -9.07 -7.02 5.78
N GLN A 24 -10.04 -6.38 6.41
CA GLN A 24 -11.39 -6.25 5.86
C GLN A 24 -11.40 -5.41 4.57
N ARG A 25 -10.68 -4.28 4.53
CA ARG A 25 -10.55 -3.47 3.32
C ARG A 25 -9.86 -4.24 2.21
N LEU A 26 -8.82 -5.00 2.54
CA LEU A 26 -8.10 -5.80 1.54
C LEU A 26 -8.97 -6.93 0.99
N GLN A 27 -9.74 -7.62 1.85
CA GLN A 27 -10.72 -8.64 1.44
C GLN A 27 -11.81 -8.04 0.56
N MET A 28 -12.34 -6.87 0.93
CA MET A 28 -13.34 -6.14 0.17
C MET A 28 -12.83 -5.75 -1.22
N LEU A 29 -11.60 -5.23 -1.30
CA LEU A 29 -10.96 -4.91 -2.57
C LEU A 29 -10.77 -6.16 -3.44
N ALA A 30 -10.27 -7.25 -2.86
CA ALA A 30 -10.10 -8.52 -3.57
C ALA A 30 -11.44 -9.07 -4.10
N MET A 31 -12.51 -8.97 -3.32
CA MET A 31 -13.85 -9.34 -3.73
C MET A 31 -14.33 -8.50 -4.92
N LEU A 32 -14.17 -7.19 -4.87
CA LEU A 32 -14.59 -6.28 -5.94
C LEU A 32 -13.75 -6.44 -7.21
N ILE A 33 -12.50 -6.86 -7.09
CA ILE A 33 -11.67 -7.23 -8.26
C ILE A 33 -12.25 -8.45 -8.98
N ARG A 34 -12.74 -9.44 -8.24
CA ARG A 34 -13.36 -10.66 -8.80
C ARG A 34 -14.78 -10.42 -9.31
N GLN A 35 -15.51 -9.57 -8.62
CA GLN A 35 -16.94 -9.32 -8.85
C GLN A 35 -17.20 -7.81 -8.88
N PRO A 36 -16.84 -7.10 -9.96
CA PRO A 36 -17.03 -5.65 -10.06
C PRO A 36 -18.52 -5.29 -10.18
N GLY A 37 -18.84 -4.04 -9.88
CA GLY A 37 -20.21 -3.53 -10.01
C GLY A 37 -21.13 -3.90 -8.84
N ARG A 38 -20.57 -4.10 -7.64
CA ARG A 38 -21.35 -4.39 -6.43
C ARG A 38 -21.78 -3.10 -5.73
N THR A 39 -23.02 -3.12 -5.19
CA THR A 39 -23.55 -2.04 -4.35
C THR A 39 -23.04 -2.16 -2.92
N VAL A 40 -23.11 -1.06 -2.14
CA VAL A 40 -22.75 -1.05 -0.72
C VAL A 40 -23.48 -2.15 0.06
N SER A 41 -24.80 -2.31 -0.16
CA SER A 41 -25.62 -3.32 0.51
C SER A 41 -25.23 -4.75 0.13
N SER A 42 -24.89 -4.99 -1.14
CA SER A 42 -24.39 -6.30 -1.57
C SER A 42 -23.06 -6.66 -0.91
N VAL A 43 -22.12 -5.69 -0.86
CA VAL A 43 -20.82 -5.85 -0.19
C VAL A 43 -21.00 -6.07 1.30
N ALA A 44 -21.85 -5.28 1.97
CA ALA A 44 -22.11 -5.39 3.39
C ALA A 44 -22.62 -6.79 3.76
N ARG A 45 -23.60 -7.29 3.01
CA ARG A 45 -24.16 -8.64 3.20
C ARG A 45 -23.10 -9.73 3.05
N GLN A 46 -22.30 -9.67 1.98
CA GLN A 46 -21.29 -10.69 1.69
C GLN A 46 -20.13 -10.67 2.69
N MET A 47 -19.76 -9.49 3.16
CA MET A 47 -18.68 -9.30 4.15
C MET A 47 -19.17 -9.43 5.60
N ARG A 48 -20.47 -9.57 5.84
CA ARG A 48 -21.11 -9.58 7.18
C ARG A 48 -20.72 -8.33 7.99
N LEU A 49 -20.80 -7.16 7.34
CA LEU A 49 -20.51 -5.86 7.94
C LEU A 49 -21.76 -4.97 7.96
N SER A 50 -21.77 -3.98 8.84
CA SER A 50 -22.82 -2.95 8.82
C SER A 50 -22.68 -2.06 7.57
N LEU A 51 -23.79 -1.49 7.11
CA LEU A 51 -23.80 -0.55 5.98
C LEU A 51 -22.87 0.66 6.20
N PRO A 52 -22.87 1.32 7.39
CA PRO A 52 -21.96 2.43 7.66
C PRO A 52 -20.48 2.03 7.56
N ALA A 53 -20.08 0.92 8.18
CA ALA A 53 -18.69 0.44 8.12
C ALA A 53 -18.27 0.09 6.69
N THR A 54 -19.15 -0.58 5.94
CA THR A 54 -18.91 -0.93 4.52
C THR A 54 -18.75 0.32 3.68
N SER A 55 -19.63 1.29 3.82
CA SER A 55 -19.54 2.58 3.11
C SER A 55 -18.24 3.31 3.42
N GLN A 56 -17.83 3.37 4.69
CA GLN A 56 -16.58 3.98 5.12
C GLN A 56 -15.36 3.28 4.50
N TYR A 57 -15.33 1.95 4.46
CA TYR A 57 -14.23 1.18 3.87
C TYR A 57 -14.15 1.37 2.35
N LEU A 58 -15.28 1.37 1.65
CA LEU A 58 -15.33 1.62 0.22
C LEU A 58 -14.85 3.02 -0.15
N ARG A 59 -15.31 4.05 0.57
CA ARG A 59 -14.83 5.43 0.40
C ARG A 59 -13.33 5.57 0.67
N ALA A 60 -12.80 4.86 1.68
CA ALA A 60 -11.38 4.88 1.97
C ALA A 60 -10.54 4.26 0.84
N LEU A 61 -11.02 3.21 0.18
CA LEU A 61 -10.39 2.59 -0.99
C LEU A 61 -10.49 3.50 -2.23
N GLU A 62 -11.65 4.11 -2.44
CA GLU A 62 -11.91 5.05 -3.55
C GLU A 62 -11.01 6.29 -3.43
N ALA A 63 -10.92 6.90 -2.25
CA ALA A 63 -10.07 8.07 -1.99
C ALA A 63 -8.57 7.81 -2.21
N ARG A 64 -8.15 6.55 -2.41
CA ARG A 64 -6.78 6.15 -2.76
C ARG A 64 -6.64 5.69 -4.21
N GLY A 65 -7.66 5.88 -5.03
CA GLY A 65 -7.64 5.45 -6.43
C GLY A 65 -7.53 3.94 -6.60
N LEU A 66 -8.04 3.16 -5.64
CA LEU A 66 -8.09 1.69 -5.71
C LEU A 66 -9.43 1.21 -6.27
N LEU A 67 -10.48 1.97 -6.00
CA LEU A 67 -11.82 1.78 -6.51
C LEU A 67 -12.32 3.07 -7.18
N THR A 68 -13.30 2.92 -8.03
CA THR A 68 -14.16 3.99 -8.54
C THR A 68 -15.61 3.64 -8.24
N CYS A 69 -16.47 4.64 -8.07
CA CYS A 69 -17.90 4.43 -7.97
C CYS A 69 -18.63 4.98 -9.19
N ARG A 70 -19.75 4.35 -9.53
CA ARG A 70 -20.67 4.81 -10.57
C ARG A 70 -22.09 4.76 -10.04
N ARG A 71 -22.85 5.82 -10.30
CA ARG A 71 -24.29 5.83 -10.05
C ARG A 71 -25.03 5.11 -11.20
N VAL A 72 -25.86 4.15 -10.84
CA VAL A 72 -26.72 3.41 -11.77
C VAL A 72 -28.14 3.46 -11.20
N GLY A 73 -28.94 4.38 -11.74
CA GLY A 73 -30.24 4.72 -11.16
C GLY A 73 -30.10 5.25 -9.73
N LEU A 74 -30.81 4.65 -8.79
CA LEU A 74 -30.77 4.98 -7.35
C LEU A 74 -29.63 4.27 -6.58
N ARG A 75 -28.80 3.47 -7.26
CA ARG A 75 -27.77 2.67 -6.62
C ARG A 75 -26.38 3.20 -6.95
N VAL A 76 -25.45 3.03 -6.01
CA VAL A 76 -24.02 3.30 -6.22
C VAL A 76 -23.30 1.97 -6.30
N GLU A 77 -22.64 1.71 -7.42
CA GLU A 77 -21.83 0.53 -7.67
C GLU A 77 -20.34 0.87 -7.56
N TYR A 78 -19.57 -0.02 -6.93
CA TYR A 78 -18.12 0.09 -6.82
C TYR A 78 -17.43 -0.89 -7.75
N ARG A 79 -16.36 -0.41 -8.41
CA ARG A 79 -15.54 -1.19 -9.33
C ARG A 79 -14.06 -0.88 -9.09
N PRO A 80 -13.13 -1.81 -9.36
CA PRO A 80 -11.72 -1.49 -9.40
C PRO A 80 -11.47 -0.41 -10.48
N VAL A 81 -10.53 0.51 -10.21
CA VAL A 81 -10.09 1.46 -11.25
C VAL A 81 -9.53 0.72 -12.46
N ALA A 82 -9.56 1.35 -13.62
CA ALA A 82 -8.96 0.81 -14.84
C ALA A 82 -7.47 0.47 -14.60
N MET A 83 -6.95 -0.49 -15.36
CA MET A 83 -5.52 -0.81 -15.28
C MET A 83 -4.72 0.36 -15.81
N THR A 84 -3.88 0.93 -14.93
CA THR A 84 -2.97 2.02 -15.27
C THR A 84 -1.68 1.87 -14.48
N THR A 85 -0.59 2.32 -15.05
CA THR A 85 0.70 2.43 -14.37
C THR A 85 0.94 3.84 -13.83
N GLU A 86 0.05 4.77 -14.13
CA GLU A 86 0.12 6.16 -13.69
C GLU A 86 -0.45 6.31 -12.28
N GLY A 87 0.20 7.14 -11.50
CA GLY A 87 -0.15 7.39 -10.10
C GLY A 87 0.09 6.19 -9.18
N GLY A 88 0.35 6.46 -7.90
CA GLY A 88 0.64 5.42 -6.90
C GLY A 88 -0.53 4.46 -6.65
N GLY A 89 -1.78 4.96 -6.64
CA GLY A 89 -2.99 4.16 -6.44
C GLY A 89 -3.27 3.25 -7.63
N GLY A 90 -3.16 3.76 -8.86
CA GLY A 90 -3.37 2.99 -10.08
C GLY A 90 -2.38 1.85 -10.25
N ALA A 91 -1.09 2.09 -10.03
CA ALA A 91 -0.06 1.05 -10.10
C ALA A 91 -0.29 -0.07 -9.05
N ILE A 92 -0.73 0.29 -7.84
CA ILE A 92 -1.08 -0.67 -6.79
C ILE A 92 -2.34 -1.46 -7.18
N ALA A 93 -3.38 -0.81 -7.66
CA ALA A 93 -4.62 -1.46 -8.10
C ALA A 93 -4.35 -2.45 -9.24
N THR A 94 -3.54 -2.06 -10.22
CA THR A 94 -3.12 -2.91 -11.33
C THR A 94 -2.36 -4.15 -10.83
N ALA A 95 -1.37 -3.95 -9.95
CA ALA A 95 -0.62 -5.06 -9.37
C ALA A 95 -1.52 -6.03 -8.58
N LEU A 96 -2.47 -5.50 -7.81
CA LEU A 96 -3.42 -6.33 -7.06
C LEU A 96 -4.35 -7.11 -8.00
N ARG A 97 -4.85 -6.50 -9.09
CA ARG A 97 -5.68 -7.20 -10.08
C ARG A 97 -4.94 -8.37 -10.73
N MET A 98 -3.69 -8.16 -11.15
CA MET A 98 -2.87 -9.23 -11.74
C MET A 98 -2.64 -10.39 -10.76
N LEU A 99 -2.52 -10.09 -9.48
CA LEU A 99 -2.32 -11.08 -8.44
C LEU A 99 -3.63 -11.80 -8.08
N VAL A 100 -4.73 -11.09 -7.91
CA VAL A 100 -6.04 -11.68 -7.55
C VAL A 100 -6.52 -12.68 -8.61
N GLY A 101 -6.24 -12.43 -9.90
CA GLY A 101 -6.55 -13.38 -10.98
C GLY A 101 -5.83 -14.73 -10.86
N ARG A 102 -4.68 -14.76 -10.21
CA ARG A 102 -3.86 -15.95 -9.96
C ARG A 102 -4.18 -16.64 -8.61
N TRP A 103 -5.00 -16.02 -7.78
CA TRP A 103 -5.27 -16.52 -6.43
C TRP A 103 -6.54 -17.35 -6.36
N ARG A 104 -6.43 -18.62 -6.59
CA ARG A 104 -7.49 -19.52 -6.14
C ARG A 104 -7.49 -19.74 -4.62
N GLN A 105 -6.36 -19.56 -3.93
CA GLN A 105 -6.20 -19.99 -2.53
C GLN A 105 -5.25 -19.18 -1.64
N GLN A 106 -4.62 -18.10 -2.11
CA GLN A 106 -3.75 -17.35 -1.19
C GLN A 106 -4.53 -16.35 -0.34
N PRO A 107 -4.35 -16.39 0.99
CA PRO A 107 -4.98 -15.44 1.88
C PRO A 107 -4.44 -14.03 1.62
N PRO A 108 -5.27 -12.99 1.82
CA PRO A 108 -4.85 -11.59 1.75
C PRO A 108 -3.73 -11.23 2.76
N GLU A 109 -3.31 -12.16 3.60
CA GLU A 109 -2.36 -11.95 4.69
C GLU A 109 -0.96 -11.53 4.21
N VAL A 110 -0.46 -12.10 3.12
CA VAL A 110 0.84 -11.69 2.56
C VAL A 110 0.82 -10.25 2.10
N LEU A 111 -0.27 -9.81 1.48
CA LEU A 111 -0.39 -8.42 1.01
C LEU A 111 -0.58 -7.45 2.17
N PHE A 112 -1.36 -7.84 3.16
CA PHE A 112 -1.48 -7.11 4.41
C PHE A 112 -0.09 -6.89 5.04
N LYS A 113 0.69 -7.96 5.18
CA LYS A 113 2.06 -7.88 5.71
C LYS A 113 2.92 -6.91 4.88
N LEU A 114 2.93 -7.05 3.56
CA LEU A 114 3.71 -6.19 2.66
C LEU A 114 3.26 -4.73 2.73
N ALA A 115 1.95 -4.46 2.71
CA ALA A 115 1.44 -3.10 2.85
C ALA A 115 1.90 -2.44 4.16
N THR A 116 2.03 -3.20 5.27
CA THR A 116 2.50 -2.65 6.54
C THR A 116 3.94 -2.13 6.51
N ALA A 117 4.73 -2.46 5.48
CA ALA A 117 6.10 -1.94 5.32
C ALA A 117 6.11 -0.42 5.13
N PHE A 118 5.19 0.12 4.33
CA PHE A 118 5.21 1.54 3.95
C PHE A 118 4.02 2.36 4.50
N THR A 119 3.52 2.01 5.67
CA THR A 119 2.42 2.74 6.33
C THR A 119 2.84 4.03 7.03
N HIS A 120 4.09 4.42 6.96
CA HIS A 120 4.64 5.61 7.64
C HIS A 120 5.59 6.38 6.71
N PRO A 121 5.45 7.74 6.58
CA PRO A 121 6.29 8.52 5.67
C PRO A 121 7.78 8.41 6.01
N ARG A 122 8.17 8.50 7.30
CA ARG A 122 9.58 8.35 7.71
C ARG A 122 10.19 7.01 7.33
N ARG A 123 9.40 5.94 7.20
CA ARG A 123 9.89 4.65 6.75
C ARG A 123 10.21 4.61 5.26
N ILE A 124 9.49 5.40 4.48
CA ILE A 124 9.81 5.64 3.06
C ILE A 124 11.11 6.43 2.95
N GLU A 125 11.32 7.44 3.80
CA GLU A 125 12.57 8.21 3.85
C GLU A 125 13.76 7.31 4.17
N VAL A 126 13.64 6.42 5.17
CA VAL A 126 14.68 5.42 5.50
C VAL A 126 14.96 4.52 4.29
N TYR A 127 13.93 4.02 3.62
CA TYR A 127 14.09 3.16 2.45
C TYR A 127 14.79 3.90 1.29
N ARG A 128 14.45 5.17 1.06
CA ARG A 128 15.10 6.04 0.07
C ARG A 128 16.57 6.30 0.42
N ALA A 129 16.88 6.61 1.66
CA ALA A 129 18.25 6.82 2.11
C ALA A 129 19.14 5.58 1.83
N LEU A 130 18.63 4.39 2.16
CA LEU A 130 19.31 3.12 1.84
C LEU A 130 19.48 2.92 0.33
N LYS A 131 18.44 3.23 -0.46
CA LYS A 131 18.50 3.12 -1.92
C LYS A 131 19.50 4.09 -2.56
N ASN A 132 19.74 5.23 -1.90
CA ASN A 132 20.69 6.27 -2.31
C ASN A 132 22.11 6.05 -1.72
N GLY A 133 22.39 4.88 -1.17
CA GLY A 133 23.74 4.49 -0.74
C GLY A 133 24.08 4.72 0.74
N ALA A 134 23.12 5.12 1.58
CA ALA A 134 23.32 5.12 3.03
C ALA A 134 23.21 3.66 3.56
N ASP A 135 24.33 3.00 3.77
CA ASP A 135 24.43 1.57 4.03
C ASP A 135 24.63 1.20 5.52
N SER A 136 24.80 2.18 6.39
CA SER A 136 24.98 1.96 7.83
C SER A 136 23.94 2.72 8.65
N PHE A 137 23.74 2.28 9.90
CA PHE A 137 22.82 2.95 10.81
C PHE A 137 23.12 4.45 10.96
N VAL A 138 24.40 4.79 11.09
CA VAL A 138 24.88 6.17 11.26
C VAL A 138 24.58 7.00 10.00
N ARG A 139 24.90 6.47 8.82
CA ARG A 139 24.65 7.16 7.54
C ARG A 139 23.16 7.37 7.25
N VAL A 140 22.32 6.36 7.53
CA VAL A 140 20.87 6.50 7.41
C VAL A 140 20.33 7.52 8.41
N GLN A 141 20.83 7.52 9.65
CA GLN A 141 20.44 8.50 10.66
C GLN A 141 20.80 9.93 10.24
N ALA A 142 22.02 10.13 9.77
CA ALA A 142 22.49 11.42 9.26
C ALA A 142 21.65 11.91 8.07
N ALA A 143 21.33 11.02 7.12
CA ALA A 143 20.53 11.36 5.94
C ALA A 143 19.05 11.67 6.23
N THR A 144 18.48 11.08 7.28
CA THR A 144 17.03 11.19 7.58
C THR A 144 16.69 12.05 8.77
N HIS A 145 17.67 12.38 9.61
CA HIS A 145 17.48 13.08 10.88
C HIS A 145 16.43 12.43 11.82
N ILE A 146 16.27 11.11 11.70
CA ILE A 146 15.34 10.33 12.53
C ILE A 146 16.06 9.94 13.84
N SER A 147 15.35 10.05 14.97
CA SER A 147 15.92 9.63 16.25
C SER A 147 16.33 8.15 16.25
N ARG A 148 17.41 7.80 16.95
CA ARG A 148 17.98 6.45 17.01
C ARG A 148 16.92 5.38 17.28
N ARG A 149 16.06 5.61 18.28
CA ARG A 149 14.98 4.68 18.65
C ARG A 149 13.93 4.50 17.52
N ALA A 150 13.56 5.57 16.85
CA ALA A 150 12.59 5.51 15.77
C ALA A 150 13.19 4.85 14.52
N LEU A 151 14.44 5.17 14.17
CA LEU A 151 15.17 4.57 13.05
C LEU A 151 15.29 3.05 13.22
N ALA A 152 15.71 2.57 14.42
CA ALA A 152 15.80 1.14 14.70
C ALA A 152 14.45 0.43 14.44
N ARG A 153 13.32 1.01 14.90
CA ARG A 153 11.99 0.45 14.65
C ARG A 153 11.61 0.46 13.16
N HIS A 154 12.03 1.48 12.42
CA HIS A 154 11.74 1.56 10.98
C HIS A 154 12.54 0.52 10.19
N LEU A 155 13.83 0.36 10.47
CA LEU A 155 14.70 -0.66 9.89
C LEU A 155 14.19 -2.06 10.20
N ALA A 156 13.95 -2.37 11.48
CA ALA A 156 13.40 -3.67 11.89
C ALA A 156 12.08 -4.01 11.17
N LYS A 157 11.21 -3.01 10.95
CA LYS A 157 9.95 -3.23 10.21
C LYS A 157 10.17 -3.50 8.73
N LEU A 158 11.11 -2.82 8.08
CA LEU A 158 11.48 -3.06 6.68
C LEU A 158 12.14 -4.44 6.52
N GLN A 159 13.02 -4.83 7.43
CA GLN A 159 13.65 -6.16 7.47
C GLN A 159 12.60 -7.27 7.63
N ALA A 160 11.73 -7.15 8.63
CA ALA A 160 10.66 -8.13 8.89
C ALA A 160 9.66 -8.26 7.73
N ARG A 161 9.69 -7.38 6.76
CA ARG A 161 8.87 -7.41 5.53
C ARG A 161 9.68 -7.73 4.28
N GLY A 162 10.98 -8.03 4.42
CA GLY A 162 11.85 -8.43 3.33
C GLY A 162 12.24 -7.30 2.36
N PHE A 163 12.13 -6.03 2.75
CA PHE A 163 12.53 -4.89 1.92
C PHE A 163 13.97 -4.45 2.15
N VAL A 164 14.53 -4.80 3.30
CA VAL A 164 15.89 -4.49 3.70
C VAL A 164 16.51 -5.75 4.31
N LYS A 165 17.76 -6.00 4.03
CA LYS A 165 18.59 -6.97 4.73
C LYS A 165 19.64 -6.24 5.56
N ASN A 166 20.12 -6.89 6.61
CA ASN A 166 21.23 -6.45 7.43
C ASN A 166 22.25 -7.59 7.54
N GLU A 167 23.49 -7.29 7.22
CA GLU A 167 24.64 -8.21 7.34
C GLU A 167 25.70 -7.48 8.19
N GLY A 168 25.76 -7.83 9.48
CA GLY A 168 26.58 -7.09 10.45
C GLY A 168 26.05 -5.66 10.62
N ASP A 169 26.88 -4.66 10.31
CA ASP A 169 26.51 -3.24 10.39
C ASP A 169 26.02 -2.64 9.08
N VAL A 170 25.95 -3.46 8.01
CA VAL A 170 25.59 -3.01 6.67
C VAL A 170 24.13 -3.31 6.35
N TYR A 171 23.37 -2.28 6.03
CA TYR A 171 21.98 -2.37 5.57
C TYR A 171 21.90 -2.22 4.05
N ALA A 172 21.18 -3.11 3.39
CA ALA A 172 20.96 -3.04 1.95
C ALA A 172 19.48 -3.25 1.60
N VAL A 173 19.01 -2.56 0.57
CA VAL A 173 17.69 -2.82 -0.01
C VAL A 173 17.69 -4.15 -0.76
N THR A 174 16.59 -4.89 -0.67
CA THR A 174 16.46 -6.18 -1.34
C THR A 174 15.69 -6.05 -2.66
N ASN A 175 15.96 -6.95 -3.61
CA ASN A 175 15.04 -7.19 -4.71
C ASN A 175 13.92 -8.13 -4.20
N HIS A 176 12.79 -7.58 -3.80
CA HIS A 176 11.73 -8.30 -3.12
C HIS A 176 11.19 -9.46 -3.97
N ALA A 177 11.15 -10.67 -3.44
CA ALA A 177 10.70 -11.87 -4.16
C ALA A 177 9.23 -11.77 -4.62
N HIS A 178 8.34 -11.20 -3.79
CA HIS A 178 6.92 -11.10 -4.10
C HIS A 178 6.63 -9.96 -5.08
N PRO A 179 5.83 -10.17 -6.17
CA PRO A 179 5.53 -9.14 -7.18
C PRO A 179 4.95 -7.84 -6.59
N PHE A 180 4.04 -7.94 -5.62
CA PHE A 180 3.48 -6.78 -4.95
C PHE A 180 4.54 -6.01 -4.15
N GLY A 181 5.49 -6.71 -3.53
CA GLY A 181 6.62 -6.08 -2.86
C GLY A 181 7.48 -5.27 -3.82
N ARG A 182 7.77 -5.78 -5.02
CA ARG A 182 8.51 -5.05 -6.07
C ARG A 182 7.79 -3.77 -6.50
N VAL A 183 6.45 -3.79 -6.63
CA VAL A 183 5.66 -2.59 -6.94
C VAL A 183 5.76 -1.56 -5.82
N LEU A 184 5.61 -1.98 -4.56
CA LEU A 184 5.74 -1.08 -3.41
C LEU A 184 7.14 -0.48 -3.30
N ALA A 185 8.20 -1.27 -3.51
CA ALA A 185 9.59 -0.83 -3.52
C ALA A 185 9.84 0.24 -4.60
N ARG A 186 9.33 0.02 -5.82
CA ARG A 186 9.42 0.99 -6.93
C ARG A 186 8.71 2.30 -6.61
N LEU A 187 7.52 2.23 -6.02
CA LEU A 187 6.75 3.42 -5.64
C LEU A 187 7.37 4.16 -4.45
N ALA A 188 8.11 3.49 -3.60
CA ALA A 188 8.78 4.10 -2.45
C ALA A 188 9.94 5.01 -2.86
N VAL A 189 10.55 4.81 -4.03
CA VAL A 189 11.69 5.62 -4.52
C VAL A 189 11.28 6.71 -5.50
N ARG A 190 10.03 6.74 -5.95
CA ARG A 190 9.43 7.87 -6.68
C ARG A 190 9.03 8.98 -5.70
#